data_8eb8881bf7fcd82a4876971055909e76
#
_entry.id   8eb8881bf7fcd82a4876971055909e76
#
_cell.length_a   1.000
_cell.length_b   1.000
_cell.length_c   1.000
_cell.angle_alpha   90.00
_cell.angle_beta   90.00
_cell.angle_gamma   90.00
#
_symmetry.space_group_name_H-M   'P 1'
#
loop_
_entity.id
_entity.type
_entity.pdbx_description
1 polymer ?
#
loop_
_entity_poly.entity_id
_entity_poly.type
_entity_poly.pdbx_seq_one_letter_code
_entity_poly.pdbx_strand_id
1 'polypeptide(L)'
;MYKRQIKINGQKLYQLARKGQEIERPPRRVTIHELALLEPEDGDWRLRIRCSKGTYVRALCHDIGQALGCGGCMSALRRTMAAGFTLAESRSIEDVQAQGEALLSPTDSLFRQYPAYHIAGERDHRRCLCGNPLAAEGLQPGLYRVYSPDGAFLCLSRWEAGVLTSEKNFFGA
;
A
#
# COMPACT_ATOMS: atom_id res chain seq x y z
N MET A 1 4.80 -18.16 -16.22
CA MET A 1 5.33 -17.22 -15.22
C MET A 1 5.47 -15.83 -15.84
N TYR A 2 4.80 -14.81 -15.32
CA TYR A 2 4.89 -13.46 -15.89
C TYR A 2 6.17 -12.76 -15.43
N LYS A 3 7.17 -12.74 -16.31
CA LYS A 3 8.49 -12.10 -16.12
C LYS A 3 8.49 -10.61 -16.55
N ARG A 4 7.29 -9.98 -16.73
CA ARG A 4 7.16 -8.68 -17.43
C ARG A 4 7.59 -7.46 -16.63
N GLN A 5 7.63 -7.54 -15.30
CA GLN A 5 7.80 -6.36 -14.46
C GLN A 5 9.19 -6.20 -13.83
N ILE A 6 10.02 -7.23 -13.85
CA ILE A 6 11.36 -7.17 -13.29
C ILE A 6 12.35 -6.84 -14.40
N LYS A 7 13.14 -5.80 -14.19
CA LYS A 7 14.28 -5.44 -15.06
C LYS A 7 15.57 -5.78 -14.36
N ILE A 8 16.50 -6.36 -15.12
CA ILE A 8 17.90 -6.56 -14.71
C ILE A 8 18.75 -5.87 -15.77
N ASN A 9 19.62 -4.97 -15.34
CA ASN A 9 20.46 -4.13 -16.22
C ASN A 9 19.64 -3.44 -17.34
N GLY A 10 18.45 -2.91 -16.97
CA GLY A 10 17.57 -2.22 -17.91
C GLY A 10 16.72 -3.12 -18.82
N GLN A 11 17.00 -4.41 -18.91
CA GLN A 11 16.27 -5.37 -19.77
C GLN A 11 15.17 -6.10 -19.00
N LYS A 12 14.02 -6.27 -19.64
CA LYS A 12 12.87 -6.97 -19.03
C LYS A 12 13.12 -8.49 -19.04
N LEU A 13 12.91 -9.16 -17.91
CA LEU A 13 13.18 -10.61 -17.76
C LEU A 13 12.51 -11.49 -18.81
N TYR A 14 11.34 -11.13 -19.31
CA TYR A 14 10.68 -11.93 -20.36
C TYR A 14 11.45 -11.91 -21.69
N GLN A 15 12.16 -10.82 -22.00
CA GLN A 15 12.99 -10.72 -23.22
C GLN A 15 14.21 -11.62 -23.13
N LEU A 16 14.80 -11.70 -21.93
CA LEU A 16 15.94 -12.59 -21.67
C LEU A 16 15.49 -14.06 -21.68
N ALA A 17 14.33 -14.36 -21.11
CA ALA A 17 13.76 -15.70 -21.16
C ALA A 17 13.43 -16.19 -22.59
N ARG A 18 12.97 -15.29 -23.48
CA ARG A 18 12.76 -15.62 -24.91
C ARG A 18 14.05 -15.91 -25.66
N LYS A 19 15.18 -15.39 -25.17
CA LYS A 19 16.51 -15.66 -25.69
C LYS A 19 17.16 -16.91 -25.07
N GLY A 20 16.42 -17.69 -24.27
CA GLY A 20 16.95 -18.88 -23.60
C GLY A 20 17.91 -18.58 -22.44
N GLN A 21 18.05 -17.32 -22.03
CA GLN A 21 18.97 -16.95 -20.95
C GLN A 21 18.24 -17.10 -19.60
N GLU A 22 18.70 -18.05 -18.79
CA GLU A 22 18.34 -18.14 -17.38
C GLU A 22 19.21 -17.19 -16.57
N ILE A 23 18.59 -16.28 -15.84
CA ILE A 23 19.28 -15.35 -14.95
C ILE A 23 18.94 -15.73 -13.52
N GLU A 24 19.98 -16.00 -12.76
CA GLU A 24 19.86 -16.19 -11.32
C GLU A 24 19.31 -14.92 -10.68
N ARG A 25 18.31 -15.10 -9.82
CA ARG A 25 17.61 -14.00 -9.13
C ARG A 25 17.90 -14.10 -7.65
N PRO A 26 18.39 -13.04 -7.02
CA PRO A 26 18.53 -13.05 -5.59
C PRO A 26 17.14 -13.28 -4.94
N PRO A 27 17.04 -14.18 -3.96
CA PRO A 27 15.80 -14.43 -3.25
C PRO A 27 15.33 -13.15 -2.56
N ARG A 28 14.04 -12.86 -2.67
CA ARG A 28 13.44 -11.72 -1.97
C ARG A 28 12.75 -12.19 -0.70
N ARG A 29 13.17 -11.69 0.42
CA ARG A 29 12.51 -11.97 1.71
C ARG A 29 11.10 -11.38 1.70
N VAL A 30 10.11 -12.23 1.98
CA VAL A 30 8.71 -11.86 2.17
C VAL A 30 8.22 -12.45 3.47
N THR A 31 7.18 -11.83 4.07
CA THR A 31 6.57 -12.35 5.28
C THR A 31 5.15 -12.78 4.97
N ILE A 32 4.83 -14.01 5.31
CA ILE A 32 3.46 -14.52 5.32
C ILE A 32 2.95 -14.38 6.74
N HIS A 33 2.01 -13.48 6.96
CA HIS A 33 1.40 -13.22 8.28
C HIS A 33 0.29 -14.21 8.61
N GLU A 34 -0.41 -14.69 7.56
CA GLU A 34 -1.48 -15.67 7.67
C GLU A 34 -1.50 -16.52 6.41
N LEU A 35 -1.62 -17.82 6.60
CA LEU A 35 -1.87 -18.80 5.54
C LEU A 35 -2.88 -19.80 6.08
N ALA A 36 -4.10 -19.75 5.58
CA ALA A 36 -5.18 -20.65 6.01
C ALA A 36 -5.76 -21.38 4.79
N LEU A 37 -5.92 -22.69 4.94
CA LEU A 37 -6.64 -23.51 3.99
C LEU A 37 -8.15 -23.32 4.25
N LEU A 38 -8.90 -23.05 3.20
CA LEU A 38 -10.34 -22.91 3.23
C LEU A 38 -10.98 -24.13 2.55
N GLU A 39 -12.30 -24.22 2.63
CA GLU A 39 -13.04 -25.24 1.88
C GLU A 39 -12.74 -25.15 0.38
N PRO A 40 -12.53 -26.29 -0.30
CA PRO A 40 -12.33 -26.31 -1.74
C PRO A 40 -13.52 -25.73 -2.48
N GLU A 41 -13.28 -25.18 -3.65
CA GLU A 41 -14.31 -24.65 -4.55
C GLU A 41 -13.98 -25.10 -5.98
N ASP A 42 -14.94 -25.68 -6.67
CA ASP A 42 -14.80 -26.16 -8.06
C ASP A 42 -13.59 -27.09 -8.33
N GLY A 43 -13.20 -27.90 -7.31
CA GLY A 43 -12.05 -28.78 -7.37
C GLY A 43 -10.70 -28.12 -7.09
N ASP A 44 -10.68 -26.82 -6.86
CA ASP A 44 -9.48 -26.06 -6.50
C ASP A 44 -9.33 -25.89 -4.98
N TRP A 45 -8.11 -25.90 -4.49
CA TRP A 45 -7.79 -25.58 -3.10
C TRP A 45 -7.80 -24.06 -2.89
N ARG A 46 -8.59 -23.60 -1.93
CA ARG A 46 -8.68 -22.17 -1.60
C ARG A 46 -7.77 -21.82 -0.43
N LEU A 47 -6.98 -20.76 -0.59
CA LEU A 47 -6.10 -20.25 0.45
C LEU A 47 -6.46 -18.80 0.81
N ARG A 48 -6.56 -18.52 2.12
CA ARG A 48 -6.54 -17.16 2.63
C ARG A 48 -5.11 -16.79 2.96
N ILE A 49 -4.61 -15.70 2.37
CA ILE A 49 -3.21 -15.31 2.52
C ILE A 49 -3.16 -13.84 2.94
N ARG A 50 -2.49 -13.57 4.07
CA ARG A 50 -2.09 -12.23 4.47
C ARG A 50 -0.57 -12.15 4.43
N CYS A 51 -0.02 -11.28 3.59
CA CYS A 51 1.40 -11.24 3.32
C CYS A 51 1.94 -9.81 3.18
N SER A 52 3.24 -9.67 3.32
CA SER A 52 3.95 -8.41 3.14
C SER A 52 3.89 -7.92 1.70
N LYS A 53 4.12 -6.61 1.51
CA LYS A 53 4.29 -5.98 0.20
C LYS A 53 5.34 -6.72 -0.63
N GLY A 54 5.03 -6.92 -1.91
CA GLY A 54 5.95 -7.53 -2.88
C GLY A 54 5.92 -9.06 -2.90
N THR A 55 5.03 -9.71 -2.14
CA THR A 55 4.79 -11.14 -2.24
C THR A 55 4.07 -11.47 -3.54
N TYR A 56 4.61 -12.44 -4.28
CA TYR A 56 3.98 -12.98 -5.49
C TYR A 56 3.22 -14.25 -5.13
N VAL A 57 1.89 -14.15 -5.02
CA VAL A 57 1.03 -15.29 -4.64
C VAL A 57 1.20 -16.46 -5.60
N ARG A 58 1.46 -16.22 -6.88
CA ARG A 58 1.77 -17.29 -7.85
C ARG A 58 3.02 -18.09 -7.50
N ALA A 59 4.07 -17.41 -7.00
CA ALA A 59 5.27 -18.09 -6.55
C ALA A 59 4.97 -18.93 -5.30
N LEU A 60 4.19 -18.39 -4.37
CA LEU A 60 3.77 -19.13 -3.18
C LEU A 60 2.98 -20.40 -3.54
N CYS A 61 2.02 -20.34 -4.47
CA CYS A 61 1.29 -21.52 -4.94
C CYS A 61 2.22 -22.56 -5.58
N HIS A 62 3.17 -22.10 -6.39
CA HIS A 62 4.18 -22.98 -6.96
C HIS A 62 5.05 -23.64 -5.90
N ASP A 63 5.54 -22.87 -4.93
CA ASP A 63 6.41 -23.38 -3.86
C ASP A 63 5.69 -24.39 -2.96
N ILE A 64 4.40 -24.13 -2.65
CA ILE A 64 3.54 -25.09 -1.92
C ILE A 64 3.44 -26.40 -2.72
N GLY A 65 3.13 -26.32 -4.01
CA GLY A 65 3.03 -27.51 -4.86
C GLY A 65 4.34 -28.29 -4.97
N GLN A 66 5.48 -27.60 -5.02
CA GLN A 66 6.81 -28.25 -4.99
C GLN A 66 7.05 -28.95 -3.65
N ALA A 67 6.74 -28.29 -2.54
CA ALA A 67 6.90 -28.88 -1.19
C ALA A 67 6.04 -30.14 -0.98
N LEU A 68 4.85 -30.17 -1.61
CA LEU A 68 3.94 -31.34 -1.59
C LEU A 68 4.32 -32.42 -2.63
N GLY A 69 5.26 -32.16 -3.53
CA GLY A 69 5.70 -33.11 -4.57
C GLY A 69 4.73 -33.27 -5.74
N CYS A 70 3.61 -32.55 -5.77
CA CYS A 70 2.59 -32.66 -6.82
C CYS A 70 2.60 -31.48 -7.84
N GLY A 71 3.44 -30.47 -7.60
CA GLY A 71 3.37 -29.22 -8.34
C GLY A 71 2.15 -28.40 -7.95
N GLY A 72 2.12 -27.11 -8.38
CA GLY A 72 1.00 -26.22 -8.07
C GLY A 72 1.00 -24.98 -8.94
N CYS A 73 -0.18 -24.49 -9.28
CA CYS A 73 -0.37 -23.24 -9.98
C CYS A 73 -1.55 -22.47 -9.39
N MET A 74 -1.54 -21.16 -9.59
CA MET A 74 -2.63 -20.29 -9.19
C MET A 74 -3.68 -20.26 -10.32
N SER A 75 -4.88 -20.77 -10.09
CA SER A 75 -6.03 -20.73 -11.01
C SER A 75 -6.70 -19.36 -10.98
N ALA A 76 -6.99 -18.86 -9.77
CA ALA A 76 -7.66 -17.57 -9.58
C ALA A 76 -7.02 -16.77 -8.43
N LEU A 77 -7.25 -15.46 -8.41
CA LEU A 77 -6.82 -14.57 -7.33
C LEU A 77 -7.86 -13.50 -7.09
N ARG A 78 -8.35 -13.41 -5.86
CA ARG A 78 -9.18 -12.31 -5.40
C ARG A 78 -8.45 -11.52 -4.31
N ARG A 79 -8.16 -10.25 -4.57
CA ARG A 79 -7.58 -9.37 -3.54
C ARG A 79 -8.72 -8.76 -2.73
N THR A 80 -8.72 -9.00 -1.43
CA THR A 80 -9.74 -8.50 -0.50
C THR A 80 -9.30 -7.29 0.30
N MET A 81 -7.98 -7.03 0.37
CA MET A 81 -7.42 -5.87 1.04
C MET A 81 -6.09 -5.45 0.40
N ALA A 82 -5.83 -4.15 0.33
CA ALA A 82 -4.55 -3.58 -0.07
C ALA A 82 -4.33 -2.22 0.61
N ALA A 83 -3.17 -2.03 1.25
CA ALA A 83 -2.77 -0.77 1.89
C ALA A 83 -3.82 -0.20 2.88
N GLY A 84 -4.56 -1.08 3.58
CA GLY A 84 -5.60 -0.69 4.53
C GLY A 84 -6.99 -0.52 3.91
N PHE A 85 -7.13 -0.49 2.59
CA PHE A 85 -8.41 -0.49 1.90
C PHE A 85 -8.95 -1.90 1.75
N THR A 86 -10.23 -2.07 2.04
CA THR A 86 -10.93 -3.35 1.95
C THR A 86 -11.77 -3.46 0.68
N LEU A 87 -12.24 -4.66 0.36
CA LEU A 87 -13.13 -4.87 -0.78
C LEU A 87 -14.46 -4.10 -0.63
N ALA A 88 -14.94 -3.88 0.59
CA ALA A 88 -16.15 -3.11 0.85
C ALA A 88 -16.03 -1.63 0.46
N GLU A 89 -14.81 -1.10 0.42
CA GLU A 89 -14.51 0.27 -0.01
C GLU A 89 -14.23 0.37 -1.51
N SER A 90 -14.16 -0.76 -2.23
CA SER A 90 -13.97 -0.76 -3.68
C SER A 90 -15.23 -0.31 -4.41
N ARG A 91 -15.05 0.24 -5.60
CA ARG A 91 -16.14 0.64 -6.51
C ARG A 91 -15.99 -0.10 -7.82
N SER A 92 -17.10 -0.37 -8.49
CA SER A 92 -17.08 -0.93 -9.83
C SER A 92 -16.66 0.13 -10.86
N ILE A 93 -16.30 -0.31 -12.07
CA ILE A 93 -15.99 0.62 -13.16
C ILE A 93 -17.23 1.41 -13.54
N GLU A 94 -18.40 0.77 -13.51
CA GLU A 94 -19.69 1.36 -13.79
C GLU A 94 -20.04 2.47 -12.78
N ASP A 95 -19.78 2.22 -11.47
CA ASP A 95 -19.96 3.24 -10.43
C ASP A 95 -19.07 4.46 -10.68
N VAL A 96 -17.80 4.22 -11.03
CA VAL A 96 -16.85 5.31 -11.33
C VAL A 96 -17.27 6.10 -12.56
N GLN A 97 -17.77 5.42 -13.60
CA GLN A 97 -18.30 6.09 -14.82
C GLN A 97 -19.54 6.94 -14.51
N ALA A 98 -20.41 6.47 -13.61
CA ALA A 98 -21.64 7.15 -13.28
C ALA A 98 -21.46 8.34 -12.32
N GLN A 99 -20.54 8.24 -11.36
CA GLN A 99 -20.40 9.17 -10.25
C GLN A 99 -19.11 10.01 -10.30
N GLY A 100 -18.12 9.58 -11.09
CA GLY A 100 -16.88 10.33 -11.31
C GLY A 100 -16.17 10.73 -10.02
N GLU A 101 -15.87 12.02 -9.89
CA GLU A 101 -15.11 12.58 -8.78
C GLU A 101 -15.79 12.43 -7.41
N ALA A 102 -17.12 12.27 -7.37
CA ALA A 102 -17.85 12.07 -6.10
C ALA A 102 -17.43 10.80 -5.34
N LEU A 103 -16.80 9.83 -6.04
CA LEU A 103 -16.27 8.61 -5.44
C LEU A 103 -14.82 8.73 -4.94
N LEU A 104 -14.16 9.86 -5.16
CA LEU A 104 -12.79 10.04 -4.68
C LEU A 104 -12.78 10.07 -3.15
N SER A 105 -11.98 9.19 -2.58
CA SER A 105 -11.76 9.18 -1.13
C SER A 105 -10.88 10.36 -0.74
N PRO A 106 -11.16 11.02 0.41
CA PRO A 106 -10.29 12.07 0.92
C PRO A 106 -8.85 11.58 1.08
N THR A 107 -7.88 12.40 0.73
CA THR A 107 -6.45 12.04 0.73
C THR A 107 -5.96 11.59 2.11
N ASP A 108 -6.48 12.19 3.18
CA ASP A 108 -6.16 11.83 4.57
C ASP A 108 -6.65 10.44 4.96
N SER A 109 -7.58 9.84 4.21
CA SER A 109 -8.05 8.46 4.42
C SER A 109 -6.94 7.43 4.28
N LEU A 110 -5.87 7.73 3.53
CA LEU A 110 -4.65 6.93 3.42
C LEU A 110 -3.85 6.84 4.72
N PHE A 111 -4.09 7.76 5.65
CA PHE A 111 -3.28 7.98 6.85
C PHE A 111 -4.08 7.80 8.13
N ARG A 112 -5.24 7.13 8.09
CA ARG A 112 -6.17 6.95 9.23
C ARG A 112 -5.51 6.37 10.49
N GLN A 113 -4.43 5.60 10.31
CA GLN A 113 -3.64 5.02 11.40
C GLN A 113 -2.86 6.05 12.22
N TYR A 114 -2.66 7.27 11.71
CA TYR A 114 -1.96 8.34 12.42
C TYR A 114 -2.95 9.29 13.09
N PRO A 115 -2.66 9.79 14.30
CA PRO A 115 -3.52 10.75 14.97
C PRO A 115 -3.61 12.07 14.20
N ALA A 116 -4.68 12.82 14.43
CA ALA A 116 -4.90 14.14 13.87
C ALA A 116 -4.28 15.23 14.77
N TYR A 117 -3.72 16.27 14.17
CA TYR A 117 -3.32 17.50 14.81
C TYR A 117 -3.97 18.68 14.06
N HIS A 118 -4.72 19.51 14.75
CA HIS A 118 -5.38 20.67 14.19
C HIS A 118 -4.63 21.93 14.59
N ILE A 119 -4.22 22.72 13.61
CA ILE A 119 -3.57 24.01 13.81
C ILE A 119 -4.62 24.98 14.36
N ALA A 120 -4.33 25.63 15.50
CA ALA A 120 -5.27 26.51 16.15
C ALA A 120 -5.30 27.94 15.58
N GLY A 121 -4.20 28.40 14.99
CA GLY A 121 -4.05 29.80 14.63
C GLY A 121 -3.50 30.03 13.21
N GLU A 122 -3.89 31.16 12.62
CA GLU A 122 -3.52 31.58 11.27
C GLU A 122 -2.01 31.75 11.08
N ARG A 123 -1.28 32.15 12.12
CA ARG A 123 0.19 32.29 12.08
C ARG A 123 0.83 30.94 11.81
N ASP A 124 0.45 29.89 12.54
CA ASP A 124 1.03 28.55 12.40
C ASP A 124 0.52 27.87 11.13
N HIS A 125 -0.70 28.18 10.70
CA HIS A 125 -1.21 27.76 9.40
C HIS A 125 -0.30 28.27 8.26
N ARG A 126 0.02 29.57 8.22
CA ARG A 126 0.93 30.13 7.23
C ARG A 126 2.34 29.53 7.31
N ARG A 127 2.84 29.31 8.52
CA ARG A 127 4.13 28.63 8.71
C ARG A 127 4.12 27.22 8.11
N CYS A 128 3.05 26.47 8.33
CA CYS A 128 2.88 25.12 7.77
C CYS A 128 2.89 25.16 6.24
N LEU A 129 2.14 26.07 5.63
CA LEU A 129 2.08 26.24 4.17
C LEU A 129 3.45 26.61 3.56
N CYS A 130 4.29 27.31 4.31
CA CYS A 130 5.66 27.59 3.90
C CYS A 130 6.65 26.45 4.18
N GLY A 131 6.19 25.31 4.68
CA GLY A 131 7.05 24.16 5.04
C GLY A 131 7.86 24.33 6.30
N ASN A 132 7.57 25.37 7.11
CA ASN A 132 8.28 25.59 8.38
C ASN A 132 7.78 24.64 9.48
N PRO A 133 8.67 24.19 10.37
CA PRO A 133 8.29 23.41 11.53
C PRO A 133 7.32 24.16 12.46
N LEU A 134 6.40 23.43 13.10
CA LEU A 134 5.44 23.96 14.07
C LEU A 134 5.82 23.50 15.48
N ALA A 135 5.83 24.42 16.44
CA ALA A 135 5.91 24.04 17.83
C ALA A 135 4.59 23.40 18.27
N ALA A 136 4.64 22.23 18.89
CA ALA A 136 3.49 21.51 19.38
C ALA A 136 3.87 20.76 20.64
N GLU A 137 3.16 21.01 21.74
CA GLU A 137 3.40 20.39 23.03
C GLU A 137 2.40 19.26 23.31
N GLY A 138 2.74 18.35 24.21
CA GLY A 138 1.85 17.30 24.68
C GLY A 138 1.58 16.15 23.70
N LEU A 139 2.31 16.07 22.60
CA LEU A 139 2.21 14.98 21.63
C LEU A 139 3.22 13.87 21.94
N GLN A 140 2.95 12.68 21.44
CA GLN A 140 3.87 11.56 21.49
C GLN A 140 4.74 11.50 20.22
N PRO A 141 5.98 11.01 20.28
CA PRO A 141 6.81 10.81 19.08
C PRO A 141 6.09 9.97 18.02
N GLY A 142 6.02 10.47 16.78
CA GLY A 142 5.35 9.76 15.70
C GLY A 142 4.86 10.65 14.57
N LEU A 143 4.13 10.04 13.65
CA LEU A 143 3.50 10.73 12.52
C LEU A 143 2.10 11.23 12.89
N TYR A 144 1.77 12.40 12.39
CA TYR A 144 0.50 13.08 12.59
C TYR A 144 -0.07 13.58 11.26
N ARG A 145 -1.41 13.47 11.11
CA ARG A 145 -2.15 14.16 10.06
C ARG A 145 -2.39 15.59 10.53
N VAL A 146 -1.88 16.56 9.81
CA VAL A 146 -1.99 17.98 10.16
C VAL A 146 -3.10 18.63 9.34
N TYR A 147 -4.00 19.33 10.05
CA TYR A 147 -5.15 20.01 9.48
C TYR A 147 -5.08 21.51 9.75
N SER A 148 -5.57 22.29 8.80
CA SER A 148 -5.78 23.73 8.95
C SER A 148 -6.85 24.06 9.99
N PRO A 149 -6.99 25.32 10.42
CA PRO A 149 -8.05 25.74 11.33
C PRO A 149 -9.47 25.50 10.82
N ASP A 150 -9.67 25.52 9.51
CA ASP A 150 -10.96 25.22 8.83
C ASP A 150 -11.16 23.72 8.51
N GLY A 151 -10.20 22.87 8.94
CA GLY A 151 -10.33 21.42 8.85
C GLY A 151 -9.81 20.80 7.55
N ALA A 152 -9.15 21.55 6.68
CA ALA A 152 -8.52 20.99 5.48
C ALA A 152 -7.25 20.21 5.83
N PHE A 153 -7.08 19.03 5.22
CA PHE A 153 -5.87 18.22 5.39
C PHE A 153 -4.69 18.87 4.67
N LEU A 154 -3.62 19.19 5.39
CA LEU A 154 -2.46 19.89 4.86
C LEU A 154 -1.29 18.96 4.57
N CYS A 155 -0.89 18.18 5.55
CA CYS A 155 0.34 17.39 5.44
C CYS A 155 0.38 16.23 6.43
N LEU A 156 1.32 15.35 6.18
CA LEU A 156 1.80 14.36 7.15
C LEU A 156 3.08 14.90 7.77
N SER A 157 3.10 15.07 9.08
CA SER A 157 4.23 15.61 9.83
C SER A 157 4.71 14.64 10.89
N ARG A 158 6.01 14.66 11.15
CA ARG A 158 6.62 13.94 12.27
C ARG A 158 6.77 14.86 13.45
N TRP A 159 6.27 14.42 14.61
CA TRP A 159 6.54 15.09 15.88
C TRP A 159 7.74 14.46 16.56
N GLU A 160 8.68 15.31 16.93
CA GLU A 160 9.88 14.94 17.69
C GLU A 160 10.36 16.15 18.48
N ALA A 161 10.72 15.96 19.75
CA ALA A 161 11.30 16.98 20.62
C ALA A 161 10.52 18.32 20.64
N GLY A 162 9.20 18.29 20.68
CA GLY A 162 8.35 19.49 20.78
C GLY A 162 8.00 20.14 19.44
N VAL A 163 8.40 19.55 18.33
CA VAL A 163 8.26 20.14 16.99
C VAL A 163 7.62 19.16 16.00
N LEU A 164 6.65 19.65 15.21
CA LEU A 164 6.11 18.98 14.05
C LEU A 164 6.84 19.42 12.79
N THR A 165 7.51 18.50 12.11
CA THR A 165 8.21 18.74 10.85
C THR A 165 7.47 18.02 9.73
N SER A 166 7.14 18.72 8.64
CA SER A 166 6.44 18.13 7.50
C SER A 166 7.31 17.10 6.78
N GLU A 167 6.77 15.89 6.60
CA GLU A 167 7.38 14.84 5.76
C GLU A 167 6.76 14.80 4.35
N LYS A 168 5.46 15.10 4.25
CA LYS A 168 4.74 15.08 2.97
C LYS A 168 3.63 16.11 2.97
N ASN A 169 3.69 17.04 2.03
CA ASN A 169 2.67 18.07 1.81
C ASN A 169 1.64 17.61 0.79
N PHE A 170 0.38 18.05 0.99
CA PHE A 170 -0.77 17.75 0.14
C PHE A 170 -1.58 19.01 -0.24
N PHE A 171 -1.13 20.19 0.19
CA PHE A 171 -1.70 21.47 -0.21
C PHE A 171 -1.02 21.97 -1.48
N GLY A 172 -1.78 22.71 -2.31
CA GLY A 172 -1.26 23.32 -3.54
C GLY A 172 -1.09 22.34 -4.72
N ALA A 173 -1.75 21.19 -4.67
CA ALA A 173 -1.80 20.24 -5.79
C ALA A 173 -3.11 20.39 -6.57
#